data_22d5fa04f2e6777a1116cf0a91f7f7c9
#
_entry.id   22d5fa04f2e6777a1116cf0a91f7f7c9
#
_cell.length_a   1.000
_cell.length_b   1.000
_cell.length_c   1.000
_cell.angle_alpha   90.00
_cell.angle_beta   90.00
_cell.angle_gamma   90.00
#
_symmetry.space_group_name_H-M   'P 1'
#
loop_
_entity.id
_entity.type
_entity.pdbx_description
1 polymer ?
#
loop_
_entity_poly.entity_id
_entity_poly.type
_entity_poly.pdbx_seq_one_letter_code
_entity_poly.pdbx_strand_id
1 'polypeptide(L)'
;EGHRVASPVPEIEEEDRNKTSSKQTQVYSQEEQEYLEEYLDTLEQITKEAEGERSLLLEQACKGETKSKKRLAELYMKEVMEIAKELHTGEVFIGDMIAEGNMGLMMALENLEEAQDIEAFLSGEIRNAILFMLEEQTGQKQSDDILVEKVRNLEQKIKELLDGDEDKYSAEELSAFLDMDVEEIRAILRLTGDDQ
;
A
#
# COMPACT_ATOMS: atom_id res chain seq x y z
N GLU A 1 12.54 -75.05 -9.51
CA GLU A 1 12.20 -74.24 -10.72
C GLU A 1 11.04 -73.31 -10.29
N GLY A 2 11.33 -72.13 -9.88
CA GLY A 2 10.36 -71.14 -9.43
C GLY A 2 10.71 -69.80 -10.03
N HIS A 3 10.02 -69.44 -11.10
CA HIS A 3 10.09 -68.07 -11.69
C HIS A 3 9.47 -67.06 -10.75
N ARG A 4 10.28 -66.19 -10.16
CA ARG A 4 9.83 -64.95 -9.55
C ARG A 4 9.54 -63.93 -10.65
N VAL A 5 8.27 -63.60 -10.83
CA VAL A 5 7.83 -62.46 -11.64
C VAL A 5 8.02 -61.22 -10.80
N ALA A 6 8.87 -60.33 -11.24
CA ALA A 6 9.03 -59.00 -10.66
C ALA A 6 7.86 -58.11 -11.12
N SER A 7 7.14 -57.51 -10.15
CA SER A 7 6.13 -56.49 -10.41
C SER A 7 6.82 -55.19 -10.83
N PRO A 8 6.28 -54.43 -11.80
CA PRO A 8 6.82 -53.14 -12.19
C PRO A 8 6.48 -52.09 -11.11
N VAL A 9 7.50 -51.32 -10.78
CA VAL A 9 7.38 -50.09 -9.96
C VAL A 9 6.65 -49.04 -10.79
N PRO A 10 5.66 -48.29 -10.27
CA PRO A 10 5.03 -47.20 -11.01
C PRO A 10 6.03 -46.06 -11.15
N GLU A 11 6.28 -45.63 -12.38
CA GLU A 11 6.92 -44.38 -12.70
C GLU A 11 6.10 -43.22 -12.16
N ILE A 12 6.70 -42.45 -11.25
CA ILE A 12 6.16 -41.19 -10.79
C ILE A 12 6.41 -40.19 -11.90
N GLU A 13 5.38 -39.83 -12.65
CA GLU A 13 5.40 -38.71 -13.57
C GLU A 13 5.74 -37.45 -12.78
N GLU A 14 6.88 -36.85 -13.11
CA GLU A 14 7.23 -35.50 -12.70
C GLU A 14 6.23 -34.52 -13.31
N GLU A 15 5.16 -34.20 -12.57
CA GLU A 15 4.32 -33.05 -12.90
C GLU A 15 5.17 -31.78 -12.81
N ASP A 16 5.44 -31.29 -14.00
CA ASP A 16 6.02 -30.01 -14.35
C ASP A 16 5.34 -28.89 -13.57
N ARG A 17 5.95 -28.48 -12.44
CA ARG A 17 5.52 -27.31 -11.69
C ARG A 17 5.92 -26.06 -12.44
N ASN A 18 5.32 -25.89 -13.61
CA ASN A 18 5.31 -24.60 -14.29
C ASN A 18 4.45 -23.63 -13.46
N LYS A 19 5.08 -22.98 -12.47
CA LYS A 19 4.51 -21.77 -11.85
C LYS A 19 4.48 -20.70 -12.92
N THR A 20 3.43 -20.71 -13.69
CA THR A 20 3.00 -19.56 -14.47
C THR A 20 2.69 -18.46 -13.46
N SER A 21 3.65 -17.58 -13.25
CA SER A 21 3.41 -16.29 -12.63
C SER A 21 2.33 -15.62 -13.50
N SER A 22 1.10 -15.67 -13.06
CA SER A 22 0.01 -14.90 -13.65
C SER A 22 0.39 -13.44 -13.45
N LYS A 23 0.92 -12.80 -14.51
CA LYS A 23 0.95 -11.33 -14.58
C LYS A 23 -0.51 -10.89 -14.48
N GLN A 24 -0.94 -10.51 -13.29
CA GLN A 24 -2.16 -9.73 -13.13
C GLN A 24 -1.96 -8.50 -14.01
N THR A 25 -2.82 -8.35 -15.01
CA THR A 25 -2.85 -7.15 -15.83
C THR A 25 -3.30 -6.04 -14.89
N GLN A 26 -2.35 -5.24 -14.43
CA GLN A 26 -2.64 -4.09 -13.59
C GLN A 26 -3.54 -3.16 -14.39
N VAL A 27 -4.72 -2.89 -13.86
CA VAL A 27 -5.68 -1.97 -14.48
C VAL A 27 -5.49 -0.62 -13.78
N TYR A 28 -4.89 0.32 -14.49
CA TYR A 28 -4.78 1.71 -14.03
C TYR A 28 -6.03 2.49 -14.41
N SER A 29 -6.48 3.40 -13.56
CA SER A 29 -7.49 4.40 -13.89
C SER A 29 -6.97 5.34 -15.00
N GLN A 30 -7.86 6.09 -15.64
CA GLN A 30 -7.46 7.06 -16.66
C GLN A 30 -6.51 8.13 -16.06
N GLU A 31 -6.81 8.60 -14.86
CA GLU A 31 -5.99 9.58 -14.15
C GLU A 31 -4.59 9.04 -13.82
N GLU A 32 -4.49 7.78 -13.44
CA GLU A 32 -3.20 7.13 -13.20
C GLU A 32 -2.38 6.95 -14.48
N GLN A 33 -3.04 6.66 -15.60
CA GLN A 33 -2.38 6.56 -16.90
C GLN A 33 -1.81 7.91 -17.33
N GLU A 34 -2.60 8.98 -17.23
CA GLU A 34 -2.15 10.35 -17.53
C GLU A 34 -0.97 10.76 -16.62
N TYR A 35 -1.06 10.47 -15.32
CA TYR A 35 0.03 10.74 -14.39
C TYR A 35 1.31 9.98 -14.74
N LEU A 36 1.20 8.69 -15.07
CA LEU A 36 2.36 7.88 -15.45
C LEU A 36 3.00 8.36 -16.75
N GLU A 37 2.22 8.82 -17.72
CA GLU A 37 2.74 9.41 -18.96
C GLU A 37 3.54 10.70 -18.66
N GLU A 38 3.00 11.63 -17.88
CA GLU A 38 3.71 12.85 -17.45
C GLU A 38 4.98 12.53 -16.65
N TYR A 39 4.92 11.52 -15.79
CA TYR A 39 6.09 11.08 -15.02
C TYR A 39 7.18 10.51 -15.94
N LEU A 40 6.81 9.71 -16.93
CA LEU A 40 7.74 9.17 -17.93
C LEU A 40 8.40 10.29 -18.75
N ASP A 41 7.64 11.30 -19.17
CA ASP A 41 8.18 12.48 -19.84
C ASP A 41 9.22 13.21 -18.97
N THR A 42 8.99 13.26 -17.67
CA THR A 42 9.96 13.81 -16.71
C THR A 42 11.23 12.96 -16.65
N LEU A 43 11.10 11.62 -16.61
CA LEU A 43 12.24 10.70 -16.62
C LEU A 43 13.08 10.82 -17.89
N GLU A 44 12.46 11.07 -19.04
CA GLU A 44 13.17 11.25 -20.31
C GLU A 44 14.05 12.52 -20.34
N GLN A 45 13.72 13.53 -19.53
CA GLN A 45 14.49 14.76 -19.38
C GLN A 45 15.74 14.58 -18.50
N ILE A 46 15.79 13.51 -17.71
CA ILE A 46 16.94 13.19 -16.86
C ILE A 46 18.11 12.75 -17.76
N THR A 47 19.26 13.37 -17.54
CA THR A 47 20.48 12.98 -18.26
C THR A 47 20.78 11.50 -18.03
N LYS A 48 21.04 10.76 -19.12
CA LYS A 48 21.34 9.34 -19.03
C LYS A 48 22.57 9.10 -18.15
N GLU A 49 22.53 8.03 -17.39
CA GLU A 49 23.62 7.55 -16.55
C GLU A 49 24.85 7.22 -17.41
N ALA A 50 26.02 7.73 -17.03
CA ALA A 50 27.28 7.38 -17.66
C ALA A 50 27.83 6.07 -17.05
N GLU A 51 28.68 5.40 -17.79
CA GLU A 51 29.31 4.16 -17.30
C GLU A 51 30.14 4.43 -16.02
N GLY A 52 29.83 3.72 -14.93
CA GLY A 52 30.47 3.87 -13.64
C GLY A 52 30.04 5.10 -12.82
N GLU A 53 29.14 5.93 -13.33
CA GLU A 53 28.65 7.13 -12.63
C GLU A 53 28.03 6.76 -11.29
N ARG A 54 27.17 5.73 -11.24
CA ARG A 54 26.43 5.31 -10.06
C ARG A 54 27.36 4.94 -8.89
N SER A 55 28.36 4.12 -9.15
CA SER A 55 29.34 3.70 -8.13
C SER A 55 30.11 4.88 -7.54
N LEU A 56 30.48 5.83 -8.38
CA LEU A 56 31.17 7.05 -7.93
C LEU A 56 30.24 7.93 -7.08
N LEU A 57 29.00 8.10 -7.53
CA LEU A 57 27.99 8.89 -6.78
C LEU A 57 27.66 8.25 -5.43
N LEU A 58 27.55 6.92 -5.34
CA LEU A 58 27.32 6.22 -4.09
C LEU A 58 28.48 6.45 -3.10
N GLU A 59 29.74 6.33 -3.56
CA GLU A 59 30.90 6.62 -2.71
C GLU A 59 30.91 8.08 -2.20
N GLN A 60 30.56 9.03 -3.07
CA GLN A 60 30.49 10.44 -2.69
C GLN A 60 29.31 10.76 -1.76
N ALA A 61 28.15 10.14 -1.98
CA ALA A 61 26.97 10.27 -1.15
C ALA A 61 27.21 9.77 0.27
N CYS A 62 27.94 8.65 0.46
CA CYS A 62 28.39 8.14 1.77
C CYS A 62 29.29 9.15 2.50
N LYS A 63 30.05 9.96 1.75
CA LYS A 63 30.87 11.04 2.31
C LYS A 63 30.06 12.32 2.59
N GLY A 64 28.74 12.30 2.37
CA GLY A 64 27.84 13.40 2.63
C GLY A 64 27.74 14.43 1.50
N GLU A 65 28.20 14.12 0.28
CA GLU A 65 28.13 15.08 -0.83
C GLU A 65 26.71 15.25 -1.36
N THR A 66 26.13 16.43 -1.10
CA THR A 66 24.73 16.76 -1.44
C THR A 66 24.45 16.69 -2.95
N LYS A 67 25.42 17.04 -3.80
CA LYS A 67 25.22 16.99 -5.26
C LYS A 67 25.08 15.55 -5.73
N SER A 68 25.88 14.66 -5.19
CA SER A 68 25.85 13.22 -5.51
C SER A 68 24.56 12.58 -5.03
N LYS A 69 24.07 12.94 -3.82
CA LYS A 69 22.75 12.50 -3.31
C LYS A 69 21.62 12.95 -4.24
N LYS A 70 21.59 14.21 -4.68
CA LYS A 70 20.59 14.72 -5.63
C LYS A 70 20.62 13.97 -6.96
N ARG A 71 21.81 13.75 -7.49
CA ARG A 71 21.96 13.02 -8.74
C ARG A 71 21.53 11.56 -8.63
N LEU A 72 21.84 10.91 -7.50
CA LEU A 72 21.33 9.56 -7.21
C LEU A 72 19.79 9.55 -7.14
N ALA A 73 19.19 10.52 -6.46
CA ALA A 73 17.73 10.60 -6.41
C ALA A 73 17.11 10.65 -7.82
N GLU A 74 17.68 11.44 -8.74
CA GLU A 74 17.22 11.47 -10.13
C GLU A 74 17.37 10.12 -10.83
N LEU A 75 18.49 9.42 -10.66
CA LEU A 75 18.75 8.13 -11.29
C LEU A 75 17.84 7.01 -10.76
N TYR A 76 17.42 7.10 -9.50
CA TYR A 76 16.52 6.13 -8.87
C TYR A 76 15.03 6.38 -9.13
N MET A 77 14.62 7.54 -9.66
CA MET A 77 13.21 7.85 -9.93
C MET A 77 12.51 6.79 -10.77
N LYS A 78 13.20 6.21 -11.75
CA LYS A 78 12.65 5.12 -12.56
C LYS A 78 12.39 3.87 -11.72
N GLU A 79 13.31 3.53 -10.84
CA GLU A 79 13.20 2.37 -9.96
C GLU A 79 12.06 2.56 -8.95
N VAL A 80 11.90 3.77 -8.39
CA VAL A 80 10.75 4.13 -7.55
C VAL A 80 9.43 3.84 -8.28
N MET A 81 9.30 4.29 -9.53
CA MET A 81 8.10 4.05 -10.34
C MET A 81 7.87 2.54 -10.56
N GLU A 82 8.91 1.77 -10.86
CA GLU A 82 8.76 0.32 -11.09
C GLU A 82 8.36 -0.42 -9.81
N ILE A 83 8.93 -0.04 -8.64
CA ILE A 83 8.53 -0.60 -7.35
C ILE A 83 7.08 -0.22 -7.01
N ALA A 84 6.68 1.03 -7.24
CA ALA A 84 5.30 1.47 -7.04
C ALA A 84 4.33 0.67 -7.92
N LYS A 85 4.66 0.48 -9.21
CA LYS A 85 3.88 -0.37 -10.11
C LYS A 85 3.79 -1.81 -9.62
N GLU A 86 4.87 -2.40 -9.15
CA GLU A 86 4.87 -3.78 -8.63
C GLU A 86 3.92 -3.94 -7.43
N LEU A 87 3.86 -2.95 -6.54
CA LEU A 87 3.06 -2.97 -5.31
C LEU A 87 1.62 -2.47 -5.52
N HIS A 88 1.31 -1.87 -6.66
CA HIS A 88 0.00 -1.27 -6.94
C HIS A 88 -1.11 -2.33 -7.05
N THR A 89 -2.17 -2.14 -6.27
CA THR A 89 -3.35 -3.03 -6.24
C THR A 89 -4.63 -2.36 -6.78
N GLY A 90 -4.57 -1.06 -7.06
CA GLY A 90 -5.72 -0.25 -7.47
C GLY A 90 -6.51 0.36 -6.30
N GLU A 91 -6.07 0.16 -5.05
CA GLU A 91 -6.72 0.74 -3.87
C GLU A 91 -6.21 2.13 -3.53
N VAL A 92 -4.97 2.41 -3.87
CA VAL A 92 -4.26 3.67 -3.64
C VAL A 92 -3.78 4.21 -4.97
N PHE A 93 -3.90 5.53 -5.15
CA PHE A 93 -3.45 6.21 -6.36
C PHE A 93 -1.93 6.03 -6.56
N ILE A 94 -1.52 5.59 -7.75
CA ILE A 94 -0.11 5.26 -8.02
C ILE A 94 0.83 6.46 -7.84
N GLY A 95 0.34 7.68 -8.08
CA GLY A 95 1.10 8.91 -7.86
C GLY A 95 1.51 9.12 -6.41
N ASP A 96 0.61 8.79 -5.46
CA ASP A 96 0.90 8.87 -4.04
C ASP A 96 1.95 7.83 -3.64
N MET A 97 1.88 6.62 -4.19
CA MET A 97 2.89 5.58 -3.98
C MET A 97 4.26 5.99 -4.49
N ILE A 98 4.33 6.63 -5.67
CA ILE A 98 5.58 7.15 -6.24
C ILE A 98 6.12 8.30 -5.37
N ALA A 99 5.27 9.19 -4.88
CA ALA A 99 5.66 10.28 -4.01
C ALA A 99 6.26 9.76 -2.69
N GLU A 100 5.61 8.77 -2.06
CA GLU A 100 6.09 8.14 -0.83
C GLU A 100 7.42 7.39 -1.06
N GLY A 101 7.54 6.65 -2.16
CA GLY A 101 8.79 5.99 -2.53
C GLY A 101 9.95 6.97 -2.75
N ASN A 102 9.69 8.11 -3.38
CA ASN A 102 10.68 9.19 -3.54
C ASN A 102 11.07 9.78 -2.17
N MET A 103 10.12 9.94 -1.25
CA MET A 103 10.40 10.42 0.11
C MET A 103 11.27 9.43 0.88
N GLY A 104 10.94 8.13 0.83
CA GLY A 104 11.75 7.06 1.42
C GLY A 104 13.19 7.05 0.87
N LEU A 105 13.35 7.17 -0.45
CA LEU A 105 14.64 7.28 -1.11
C LEU A 105 15.45 8.49 -0.59
N MET A 106 14.82 9.66 -0.50
CA MET A 106 15.51 10.86 -0.02
C MET A 106 15.95 10.73 1.43
N MET A 107 15.09 10.17 2.29
CA MET A 107 15.44 9.90 3.69
C MET A 107 16.59 8.89 3.81
N ALA A 108 16.59 7.84 3.00
CA ALA A 108 17.66 6.85 2.95
C ALA A 108 19.00 7.49 2.50
N LEU A 109 18.95 8.35 1.46
CA LEU A 109 20.14 9.07 0.99
C LEU A 109 20.70 10.07 2.02
N GLU A 110 19.83 10.69 2.86
CA GLU A 110 20.31 11.57 3.93
C GLU A 110 20.99 10.81 5.06
N ASN A 111 20.52 9.61 5.36
CA ASN A 111 21.03 8.75 6.42
C ASN A 111 21.91 7.61 5.89
N LEU A 112 22.51 7.79 4.73
CA LEU A 112 23.31 6.77 4.06
C LEU A 112 24.57 6.47 4.87
N GLU A 113 24.64 5.26 5.41
CA GLU A 113 25.82 4.71 6.09
C GLU A 113 26.56 3.77 5.12
N GLU A 114 27.81 3.38 5.46
CA GLU A 114 28.56 2.39 4.68
C GLU A 114 27.91 0.99 4.82
N ALA A 115 26.87 0.74 4.03
CA ALA A 115 26.28 -0.58 3.93
C ALA A 115 27.09 -1.47 2.96
N GLN A 116 27.06 -2.79 3.16
CA GLN A 116 27.75 -3.73 2.27
C GLN A 116 27.15 -3.73 0.86
N ASP A 117 25.84 -3.48 0.76
CA ASP A 117 25.09 -3.38 -0.49
C ASP A 117 24.15 -2.17 -0.42
N ILE A 118 24.67 -1.02 -0.82
CA ILE A 118 23.93 0.25 -0.73
C ILE A 118 22.76 0.27 -1.73
N GLU A 119 22.91 -0.35 -2.90
CA GLU A 119 21.84 -0.39 -3.91
C GLU A 119 20.65 -1.20 -3.39
N ALA A 120 20.89 -2.39 -2.83
CA ALA A 120 19.83 -3.17 -2.20
C ALA A 120 19.20 -2.47 -1.00
N PHE A 121 19.97 -1.72 -0.22
CA PHE A 121 19.48 -0.90 0.88
C PHE A 121 18.53 0.19 0.37
N LEU A 122 18.92 0.98 -0.63
CA LEU A 122 18.08 2.06 -1.18
C LEU A 122 16.78 1.51 -1.78
N SER A 123 16.85 0.43 -2.56
CA SER A 123 15.66 -0.25 -3.12
C SER A 123 14.74 -0.78 -2.00
N GLY A 124 15.33 -1.30 -0.93
CA GLY A 124 14.62 -1.75 0.26
C GLY A 124 13.88 -0.62 0.96
N GLU A 125 14.53 0.53 1.17
CA GLU A 125 13.91 1.69 1.82
C GLU A 125 12.78 2.32 0.98
N ILE A 126 12.93 2.37 -0.34
CA ILE A 126 11.85 2.77 -1.25
C ILE A 126 10.63 1.85 -1.04
N ARG A 127 10.85 0.54 -1.08
CA ARG A 127 9.79 -0.46 -0.91
C ARG A 127 9.13 -0.36 0.47
N ASN A 128 9.92 -0.21 1.53
CA ASN A 128 9.43 -0.10 2.90
C ASN A 128 8.55 1.13 3.09
N ALA A 129 8.94 2.28 2.53
CA ALA A 129 8.15 3.51 2.60
C ALA A 129 6.76 3.32 1.95
N ILE A 130 6.72 2.76 0.74
CA ILE A 130 5.46 2.49 0.04
C ILE A 130 4.59 1.49 0.82
N LEU A 131 5.16 0.39 1.32
CA LEU A 131 4.42 -0.61 2.08
C LEU A 131 3.85 -0.03 3.36
N PHE A 132 4.62 0.78 4.09
CA PHE A 132 4.16 1.44 5.31
C PHE A 132 2.95 2.34 5.05
N MET A 133 2.99 3.16 3.99
CA MET A 133 1.87 3.99 3.58
C MET A 133 0.63 3.15 3.22
N LEU A 134 0.80 2.04 2.49
CA LEU A 134 -0.30 1.14 2.14
C LEU A 134 -0.94 0.51 3.39
N GLU A 135 -0.15 0.11 4.38
CA GLU A 135 -0.65 -0.43 5.65
C GLU A 135 -1.43 0.63 6.45
N GLU A 136 -0.93 1.87 6.51
CA GLU A 136 -1.62 2.97 7.18
C GLU A 136 -2.98 3.27 6.55
N GLN A 137 -3.02 3.41 5.22
CA GLN A 137 -4.27 3.68 4.49
C GLN A 137 -5.28 2.53 4.60
N THR A 138 -4.82 1.29 4.54
CA THR A 138 -5.70 0.12 4.69
C THR A 138 -6.28 0.06 6.11
N GLY A 139 -5.46 0.32 7.13
CA GLY A 139 -5.92 0.37 8.53
C GLY A 139 -6.95 1.47 8.77
N GLN A 140 -6.75 2.65 8.19
CA GLN A 140 -7.70 3.76 8.29
C GLN A 140 -9.02 3.44 7.59
N LYS A 141 -8.99 2.90 6.37
CA LYS A 141 -10.17 2.49 5.62
C LYS A 141 -11.00 1.45 6.38
N GLN A 142 -10.36 0.44 6.97
CA GLN A 142 -11.05 -0.55 7.79
C GLN A 142 -11.74 0.09 9.01
N SER A 143 -11.08 1.05 9.67
CA SER A 143 -11.67 1.77 10.80
C SER A 143 -12.87 2.61 10.39
N ASP A 144 -12.79 3.28 9.25
CA ASP A 144 -13.87 4.08 8.68
C ASP A 144 -15.07 3.20 8.27
N ASP A 145 -14.82 2.05 7.64
CA ASP A 145 -15.86 1.09 7.26
C ASP A 145 -16.61 0.53 8.48
N ILE A 146 -15.89 0.21 9.55
CA ILE A 146 -16.49 -0.24 10.84
C ILE A 146 -17.36 0.86 11.43
N LEU A 147 -16.90 2.12 11.40
CA LEU A 147 -17.66 3.25 11.91
C LEU A 147 -18.94 3.48 11.10
N VAL A 148 -18.86 3.44 9.77
CA VAL A 148 -20.03 3.57 8.88
C VAL A 148 -21.04 2.45 9.14
N GLU A 149 -20.58 1.21 9.34
CA GLU A 149 -21.44 0.09 9.66
C GLU A 149 -22.14 0.28 11.02
N LYS A 150 -21.41 0.74 12.04
CA LYS A 150 -21.99 1.07 13.36
C LYS A 150 -23.06 2.17 13.26
N VAL A 151 -22.79 3.25 12.53
CA VAL A 151 -23.76 4.32 12.28
C VAL A 151 -25.03 3.78 11.63
N ARG A 152 -24.88 3.01 10.54
CA ARG A 152 -26.01 2.42 9.83
C ARG A 152 -26.85 1.48 10.70
N ASN A 153 -26.19 0.65 11.52
CA ASN A 153 -26.84 -0.26 12.43
C ASN A 153 -27.63 0.49 13.52
N LEU A 154 -27.08 1.60 14.04
CA LEU A 154 -27.77 2.45 15.00
C LEU A 154 -29.01 3.12 14.38
N GLU A 155 -28.87 3.73 13.20
CA GLU A 155 -30.00 4.34 12.47
C GLU A 155 -31.13 3.34 12.21
N GLN A 156 -30.78 2.12 11.80
CA GLN A 156 -31.78 1.07 11.58
C GLN A 156 -32.50 0.69 12.87
N LYS A 157 -31.79 0.51 13.96
CA LYS A 157 -32.38 0.16 15.26
C LYS A 157 -33.25 1.29 15.80
N ILE A 158 -32.81 2.55 15.67
CA ILE A 158 -33.63 3.73 16.03
C ILE A 158 -34.91 3.73 15.19
N LYS A 159 -34.84 3.48 13.88
CA LYS A 159 -36.02 3.45 13.01
C LYS A 159 -36.98 2.32 13.39
N GLU A 160 -36.47 1.14 13.76
CA GLU A 160 -37.30 0.02 14.26
C GLU A 160 -38.01 0.35 15.57
N LEU A 161 -37.37 1.14 16.48
CA LEU A 161 -37.96 1.60 17.73
C LEU A 161 -39.02 2.69 17.53
N LEU A 162 -38.78 3.57 16.53
CA LEU A 162 -39.67 4.70 16.22
C LEU A 162 -40.85 4.32 15.33
N ASP A 163 -41.09 3.03 15.02
CA ASP A 163 -42.16 2.62 14.10
C ASP A 163 -43.55 3.07 14.58
N GLY A 164 -43.78 4.38 14.49
CA GLY A 164 -45.05 5.06 14.76
C GLY A 164 -45.05 6.23 15.72
N ASP A 165 -43.98 6.56 16.41
CA ASP A 165 -43.91 7.71 17.32
C ASP A 165 -42.79 8.69 16.91
N GLU A 166 -43.14 9.99 16.81
CA GLU A 166 -42.22 11.09 16.50
C GLU A 166 -41.38 11.54 17.72
N ASP A 167 -41.43 10.80 18.83
CA ASP A 167 -40.69 11.16 20.03
C ASP A 167 -39.19 10.79 19.87
N LYS A 168 -38.34 11.81 20.05
CA LYS A 168 -36.88 11.64 20.05
C LYS A 168 -36.45 10.99 21.38
N TYR A 169 -35.78 9.86 21.29
CA TYR A 169 -35.14 9.19 22.42
C TYR A 169 -33.81 9.85 22.78
N SER A 170 -33.54 10.00 24.08
CA SER A 170 -32.24 10.45 24.57
C SER A 170 -31.16 9.34 24.37
N ALA A 171 -29.91 9.74 24.38
CA ALA A 171 -28.80 8.76 24.27
C ALA A 171 -28.84 7.73 25.41
N GLU A 172 -29.32 8.10 26.59
CA GLU A 172 -29.51 7.23 27.76
C GLU A 172 -30.63 6.20 27.54
N GLU A 173 -31.75 6.61 26.95
CA GLU A 173 -32.86 5.73 26.61
C GLU A 173 -32.45 4.76 25.49
N LEU A 174 -31.78 5.26 24.45
CA LEU A 174 -31.25 4.42 23.38
C LEU A 174 -30.20 3.40 23.90
N SER A 175 -29.37 3.80 24.86
CA SER A 175 -28.42 2.91 25.51
C SER A 175 -29.12 1.74 26.21
N ALA A 176 -30.20 2.02 26.92
CA ALA A 176 -30.98 1.01 27.62
C ALA A 176 -31.70 0.03 26.66
N PHE A 177 -32.16 0.53 25.49
CA PHE A 177 -32.86 -0.31 24.50
C PHE A 177 -31.90 -1.12 23.61
N LEU A 178 -30.72 -0.57 23.29
CA LEU A 178 -29.82 -1.12 22.28
C LEU A 178 -28.65 -1.92 22.86
N ASP A 179 -28.52 -1.93 24.21
CA ASP A 179 -27.39 -2.54 24.92
C ASP A 179 -26.03 -2.03 24.41
N MET A 180 -25.96 -0.70 24.15
CA MET A 180 -24.79 0.02 23.69
C MET A 180 -24.36 1.04 24.75
N ASP A 181 -23.08 1.39 24.76
CA ASP A 181 -22.56 2.43 25.66
C ASP A 181 -23.10 3.82 25.30
N VAL A 182 -23.50 4.61 26.32
CA VAL A 182 -24.08 5.96 26.13
C VAL A 182 -23.13 6.89 25.37
N GLU A 183 -21.82 6.81 25.67
CA GLU A 183 -20.83 7.66 25.02
C GLU A 183 -20.62 7.26 23.55
N GLU A 184 -20.72 5.96 23.24
CA GLU A 184 -20.68 5.46 21.85
C GLU A 184 -21.88 5.98 21.06
N ILE A 185 -23.08 5.92 21.63
CA ILE A 185 -24.30 6.46 21.01
C ILE A 185 -24.19 7.98 20.79
N ARG A 186 -23.72 8.72 21.79
CA ARG A 186 -23.51 10.17 21.67
C ARG A 186 -22.49 10.51 20.58
N ALA A 187 -21.40 9.74 20.47
CA ALA A 187 -20.41 9.96 19.42
C ALA A 187 -21.01 9.76 18.02
N ILE A 188 -21.84 8.74 17.85
CA ILE A 188 -22.52 8.46 16.57
C ILE A 188 -23.55 9.55 16.26
N LEU A 189 -24.39 9.96 17.22
CA LEU A 189 -25.39 11.01 17.03
C LEU A 189 -24.75 12.36 16.67
N ARG A 190 -23.57 12.68 17.20
CA ARG A 190 -22.81 13.87 16.78
C ARG A 190 -22.36 13.79 15.33
N LEU A 191 -21.98 12.61 14.86
CA LEU A 191 -21.55 12.41 13.47
C LEU A 191 -22.72 12.53 12.48
N THR A 192 -23.92 12.09 12.87
CA THR A 192 -25.15 12.20 12.05
C THR A 192 -25.81 13.58 12.13
N GLY A 193 -25.44 14.41 13.11
CA GLY A 193 -26.03 15.74 13.33
C GLY A 193 -27.34 15.72 14.12
N ASP A 194 -27.68 14.59 14.72
CA ASP A 194 -28.92 14.41 15.51
C ASP A 194 -28.73 14.66 17.02
N ASP A 195 -27.60 15.23 17.43
CA ASP A 195 -27.27 15.58 18.81
C ASP A 195 -27.99 16.90 19.19
N GLN A 196 -29.29 16.84 19.53
CA GLN A 196 -30.07 17.96 20.11
C GLN A 196 -30.72 17.55 21.42
#